data_031560a08af3b6eec8d45422f425cacf
#
_entry.id   031560a08af3b6eec8d45422f425cacf
#
_cell.length_a   1.000
_cell.length_b   1.000
_cell.length_c   1.000
_cell.angle_alpha   90.00
_cell.angle_beta   90.00
_cell.angle_gamma   90.00
#
_symmetry.space_group_name_H-M   'P 1'
#
loop_
_entity.id
_entity.type
_entity.pdbx_description
1 polymer ?
#
loop_
_entity_poly.entity_id
_entity_poly.type
_entity_poly.pdbx_seq_one_letter_code
_entity_poly.pdbx_strand_id
1 'polypeptide(L)'
;MSAYIKLTTLEYPRHEGDIRREHPEISEDQTWPNFPCPSTYALVEETPRPVFTNTQTAYEVAPVQVDGVWKQVWEVRDLTADEIAARESWMAILQQRMGYYP
;
A
#
# COMPACT_ATOMS: atom_id res chain seq x y z
N MET A 1 -4.23 -6.33 -5.92
CA MET A 1 -2.99 -7.01 -5.56
C MET A 1 -2.97 -7.25 -4.05
N SER A 2 -2.60 -8.44 -3.62
CA SER A 2 -2.65 -8.77 -2.19
C SER A 2 -1.36 -8.41 -1.49
N ALA A 3 -1.47 -7.92 -0.27
CA ALA A 3 -0.34 -7.65 0.60
C ALA A 3 -0.41 -8.56 1.83
N TYR A 4 0.76 -8.87 2.37
CA TYR A 4 0.91 -9.79 3.50
C TYR A 4 1.77 -9.14 4.58
N ILE A 5 1.62 -9.60 5.81
CA ILE A 5 2.47 -9.19 6.93
C ILE A 5 3.26 -10.40 7.40
N LYS A 6 4.55 -10.20 7.67
CA LYS A 6 5.39 -11.23 8.26
C LYS A 6 5.20 -11.22 9.77
N LEU A 7 4.63 -12.29 10.31
CA LEU A 7 4.20 -12.33 11.71
C LEU A 7 5.35 -12.31 12.72
N THR A 8 6.52 -12.79 12.33
CA THR A 8 7.66 -12.86 13.25
C THR A 8 8.34 -11.50 13.46
N THR A 9 8.30 -10.62 12.46
CA THR A 9 8.98 -9.32 12.49
C THR A 9 8.02 -8.15 12.34
N LEU A 10 6.76 -8.43 11.96
CA LEU A 10 5.73 -7.45 11.64
C LEU A 10 6.10 -6.57 10.45
N GLU A 11 6.95 -7.08 9.56
CA GLU A 11 7.29 -6.39 8.31
C GLU A 11 6.10 -6.34 7.37
N TYR A 12 5.79 -5.15 6.90
CA TYR A 12 4.66 -4.90 6.02
C TYR A 12 4.98 -3.70 5.12
N PRO A 13 4.58 -3.68 3.84
CA PRO A 13 3.92 -4.78 3.13
C PRO A 13 4.90 -5.83 2.64
N ARG A 14 4.41 -7.06 2.53
CA ARG A 14 5.11 -8.17 1.89
C ARG A 14 4.24 -8.70 0.76
N HIS A 15 4.85 -9.15 -0.29
CA HIS A 15 4.16 -9.64 -1.48
C HIS A 15 4.51 -11.09 -1.74
N GLU A 16 3.77 -11.72 -2.65
CA GLU A 16 3.99 -13.14 -2.99
C GLU A 16 5.44 -13.41 -3.40
N GLY A 17 6.05 -12.50 -4.15
CA GLY A 17 7.45 -12.62 -4.54
C GLY A 17 8.41 -12.63 -3.36
N ASP A 18 8.15 -11.82 -2.35
CA ASP A 18 8.96 -11.79 -1.13
C ASP A 18 8.84 -13.09 -0.35
N ILE A 19 7.63 -13.61 -0.27
CA ILE A 19 7.34 -14.86 0.44
C ILE A 19 8.01 -16.03 -0.29
N ARG A 20 7.97 -16.05 -1.64
CA ARG A 20 8.60 -17.11 -2.42
C ARG A 20 10.12 -17.16 -2.26
N ARG A 21 10.75 -16.04 -1.98
CA ARG A 21 12.20 -16.01 -1.71
C ARG A 21 12.55 -16.80 -0.45
N GLU A 22 11.69 -16.73 0.55
CA GLU A 22 11.87 -17.49 1.79
C GLU A 22 11.29 -18.90 1.69
N HIS A 23 10.34 -19.11 0.78
CA HIS A 23 9.64 -20.37 0.58
C HIS A 23 9.70 -20.78 -0.90
N PRO A 24 10.88 -21.19 -1.39
CA PRO A 24 11.05 -21.52 -2.81
C PRO A 24 10.24 -22.74 -3.27
N GLU A 25 9.69 -23.51 -2.36
CA GLU A 25 8.78 -24.61 -2.67
C GLU A 25 7.45 -24.15 -3.24
N ILE A 26 7.09 -22.85 -3.07
CA ILE A 26 5.85 -22.32 -3.61
C ILE A 26 6.04 -22.03 -5.09
N SER A 27 5.19 -22.62 -5.93
CA SER A 27 5.23 -22.42 -7.37
C SER A 27 4.83 -21.02 -7.79
N GLU A 28 5.46 -20.49 -8.83
CA GLU A 28 5.10 -19.18 -9.40
C GLU A 28 3.68 -19.17 -9.97
N ASP A 29 3.13 -20.33 -10.31
CA ASP A 29 1.75 -20.44 -10.79
C ASP A 29 0.72 -20.25 -9.70
N GLN A 30 1.13 -20.40 -8.44
CA GLN A 30 0.24 -20.26 -7.29
C GLN A 30 0.19 -18.80 -6.88
N THR A 31 -0.82 -18.10 -7.39
CA THR A 31 -1.05 -16.67 -7.10
C THR A 31 -2.38 -16.50 -6.37
N TRP A 32 -2.56 -15.34 -5.75
CA TRP A 32 -3.82 -15.02 -5.09
C TRP A 32 -4.99 -15.20 -6.07
N PRO A 33 -6.13 -15.76 -5.67
CA PRO A 33 -6.53 -16.16 -4.30
C PRO A 33 -6.06 -17.55 -3.87
N ASN A 34 -5.38 -18.29 -4.73
CA ASN A 34 -4.95 -19.66 -4.46
C ASN A 34 -3.51 -19.78 -3.91
N PHE A 35 -2.92 -18.65 -3.56
CA PHE A 35 -1.57 -18.61 -3.01
C PHE A 35 -1.54 -19.30 -1.65
N PRO A 36 -0.65 -20.32 -1.46
CA PRO A 36 -0.56 -21.03 -0.18
C PRO A 36 0.24 -20.20 0.83
N CYS A 37 -0.43 -19.30 1.54
CA CYS A 37 0.21 -18.43 2.52
C CYS A 37 0.83 -19.24 3.66
N PRO A 38 2.16 -19.16 3.88
CA PRO A 38 2.79 -19.84 5.01
C PRO A 38 2.27 -19.33 6.35
N SER A 39 2.37 -20.16 7.38
CA SER A 39 1.90 -19.80 8.72
C SER A 39 2.66 -18.63 9.35
N THR A 40 3.85 -18.32 8.84
CA THR A 40 4.66 -17.18 9.28
C THR A 40 4.22 -15.85 8.67
N TYR A 41 3.26 -15.89 7.76
CA TYR A 41 2.69 -14.72 7.10
C TYR A 41 1.18 -14.73 7.24
N ALA A 42 0.57 -13.57 7.12
CA ALA A 42 -0.87 -13.44 7.08
C ALA A 42 -1.28 -12.47 6.00
N LEU A 43 -2.39 -12.76 5.33
CA LEU A 43 -2.98 -11.85 4.35
C LEU A 43 -3.52 -10.63 5.07
N VAL A 44 -3.21 -9.45 4.55
CA VAL A 44 -3.76 -8.20 5.05
C VAL A 44 -4.93 -7.81 4.16
N GLU A 45 -6.11 -7.69 4.75
CA GLU A 45 -7.32 -7.34 4.03
C GLU A 45 -7.28 -5.86 3.64
N GLU A 46 -7.53 -5.57 2.37
CA GLU A 46 -7.56 -4.20 1.87
C GLU A 46 -8.79 -3.46 2.39
N THR A 47 -8.61 -2.19 2.69
CA THR A 47 -9.69 -1.30 3.10
C THR A 47 -9.76 -0.11 2.15
N PRO A 48 -10.94 0.52 2.01
CA PRO A 48 -11.07 1.68 1.13
C PRO A 48 -10.16 2.82 1.57
N ARG A 49 -9.54 3.47 0.59
CA ARG A 49 -8.73 4.66 0.85
C ARG A 49 -9.65 5.79 1.32
N PRO A 50 -9.34 6.46 2.44
CA PRO A 50 -10.20 7.52 2.94
C PRO A 50 -10.23 8.72 2.00
N VAL A 51 -11.33 9.47 2.04
CA VAL A 51 -11.47 10.72 1.31
C VAL A 51 -10.66 11.80 2.03
N PHE A 52 -9.97 12.62 1.25
CA PHE A 52 -9.17 13.71 1.80
C PHE A 52 -9.23 14.93 0.86
N THR A 53 -8.94 16.11 1.44
CA THR A 53 -8.98 17.36 0.69
C THR A 53 -7.69 17.62 -0.07
N ASN A 54 -7.66 18.70 -0.88
CA ASN A 54 -6.47 19.08 -1.63
C ASN A 54 -5.28 19.47 -0.75
N THR A 55 -5.53 19.80 0.50
CA THR A 55 -4.49 20.19 1.46
C THR A 55 -4.11 19.05 2.40
N GLN A 56 -4.62 17.88 2.15
CA GLN A 56 -4.38 16.68 2.95
C GLN A 56 -3.84 15.56 2.09
N THR A 57 -3.33 14.53 2.74
CA THR A 57 -2.96 13.28 2.07
C THR A 57 -3.34 12.10 2.95
N ALA A 58 -3.70 11.00 2.30
CA ALA A 58 -3.92 9.72 2.98
C ALA A 58 -2.67 8.87 2.84
N TYR A 59 -2.29 8.21 3.90
CA TYR A 59 -1.14 7.30 3.88
C TYR A 59 -1.45 6.05 4.70
N GLU A 60 -0.78 4.99 4.32
CA GLU A 60 -0.97 3.70 4.97
C GLU A 60 -0.03 3.58 6.17
N VAL A 61 -0.57 3.11 7.29
CA VAL A 61 0.20 2.83 8.50
C VAL A 61 0.23 1.33 8.75
N ALA A 62 0.85 0.91 9.85
CA ALA A 62 0.94 -0.51 10.18
C ALA A 62 -0.46 -1.13 10.27
N PRO A 63 -0.68 -2.32 9.68
CA PRO A 63 -1.98 -2.98 9.76
C PRO A 63 -2.29 -3.40 11.20
N VAL A 64 -3.57 -3.58 11.48
CA VAL A 64 -4.04 -4.04 12.80
C VAL A 64 -4.80 -5.35 12.65
N GLN A 65 -4.76 -6.15 13.70
CA GLN A 65 -5.53 -7.39 13.75
C GLN A 65 -6.86 -7.14 14.46
N VAL A 66 -7.95 -7.45 13.77
CA VAL A 66 -9.31 -7.32 14.31
C VAL A 66 -9.99 -8.67 14.16
N ASP A 67 -10.41 -9.27 15.27
CA ASP A 67 -11.05 -10.59 15.31
C ASP A 67 -10.26 -11.65 14.53
N GLY A 68 -8.94 -11.65 14.70
CA GLY A 68 -8.05 -12.61 14.05
C GLY A 68 -7.72 -12.29 12.60
N VAL A 69 -8.24 -11.20 12.03
CA VAL A 69 -8.00 -10.80 10.65
C VAL A 69 -7.14 -9.54 10.63
N TRP A 70 -6.04 -9.57 9.87
CA TRP A 70 -5.21 -8.39 9.67
C TRP A 70 -5.87 -7.48 8.64
N LYS A 71 -5.98 -6.21 8.96
CA LYS A 71 -6.63 -5.20 8.11
C LYS A 71 -5.71 -4.03 7.86
N GLN A 72 -5.75 -3.52 6.64
CA GLN A 72 -5.07 -2.32 6.23
C GLN A 72 -5.63 -1.11 6.99
N VAL A 73 -4.75 -0.22 7.45
CA VAL A 73 -5.13 0.99 8.18
C VAL A 73 -4.60 2.21 7.44
N TRP A 74 -5.46 3.18 7.24
CA TRP A 74 -5.13 4.45 6.61
C TRP A 74 -5.24 5.58 7.63
N GLU A 75 -4.39 6.58 7.48
CA GLU A 75 -4.50 7.82 8.22
C GLU A 75 -4.48 8.99 7.24
N VAL A 76 -5.12 10.09 7.63
CA VAL A 76 -5.15 11.33 6.85
C VAL A 76 -4.40 12.38 7.65
N ARG A 77 -3.48 13.07 7.00
CA ARG A 77 -2.77 14.18 7.63
C ARG A 77 -2.80 15.41 6.74
N ASP A 78 -2.63 16.57 7.34
CA ASP A 78 -2.51 17.81 6.60
C ASP A 78 -1.14 17.89 5.93
N LEU A 79 -1.12 18.43 4.73
CA LEU A 79 0.13 18.70 4.03
C LEU A 79 0.79 19.94 4.64
N THR A 80 2.12 19.96 4.63
CA THR A 80 2.87 21.16 4.99
C THR A 80 2.79 22.18 3.85
N ALA A 81 3.12 23.44 4.13
CA ALA A 81 3.13 24.48 3.10
C ALA A 81 4.08 24.12 1.96
N ASP A 82 5.24 23.53 2.27
CA ASP A 82 6.20 23.10 1.26
C ASP A 82 5.66 21.99 0.38
N GLU A 83 4.93 21.05 0.97
CA GLU A 83 4.31 19.95 0.22
C GLU A 83 3.21 20.45 -0.70
N ILE A 84 2.43 21.42 -0.27
CA ILE A 84 1.38 22.04 -1.08
C ILE A 84 2.01 22.76 -2.27
N ALA A 85 3.04 23.55 -2.03
CA ALA A 85 3.77 24.25 -3.09
C ALA A 85 4.38 23.29 -4.10
N ALA A 86 4.95 22.18 -3.64
CA ALA A 86 5.51 21.16 -4.52
C ALA A 86 4.44 20.50 -5.39
N ARG A 87 3.28 20.22 -4.82
CA ARG A 87 2.15 19.64 -5.55
C ARG A 87 1.66 20.57 -6.66
N GLU A 88 1.52 21.85 -6.36
CA GLU A 88 1.09 22.85 -7.34
C GLU A 88 2.11 23.00 -8.46
N SER A 89 3.39 23.06 -8.13
CA SER A 89 4.46 23.12 -9.13
C SER A 89 4.46 21.90 -10.05
N TRP A 90 4.28 20.73 -9.49
CA TRP A 90 4.22 19.50 -10.25
C TRP A 90 3.06 19.48 -11.23
N MET A 91 1.90 19.94 -10.81
CA MET A 91 0.73 20.01 -11.66
C MET A 91 0.93 20.99 -12.82
N ALA A 92 1.58 22.11 -12.57
CA ALA A 92 1.92 23.07 -13.63
C ALA A 92 2.86 22.45 -14.66
N ILE A 93 3.87 21.70 -14.20
CA ILE A 93 4.80 20.99 -15.08
C ILE A 93 4.07 19.95 -15.94
N LEU A 94 3.16 19.19 -15.34
CA LEU A 94 2.39 18.20 -16.09
C LEU A 94 1.55 18.84 -17.18
N GLN A 95 0.91 19.96 -16.91
CA GLN A 95 0.13 20.68 -17.92
C GLN A 95 0.98 21.10 -19.10
N GLN A 96 2.17 21.61 -18.85
CA GLN A 96 3.10 21.99 -19.91
C GLN A 96 3.56 20.79 -20.74
N ARG A 97 3.88 19.68 -20.07
CA ARG A 97 4.36 18.47 -20.74
C ARG A 97 3.32 17.83 -21.62
N MET A 98 2.08 17.90 -21.22
CA MET A 98 0.99 17.29 -21.97
C MET A 98 0.59 18.11 -23.18
N GLY A 99 1.19 19.29 -23.36
CA GLY A 99 0.93 20.13 -24.52
C GLY A 99 -0.47 20.69 -24.56
N TYR A 100 -1.10 20.80 -23.42
CA TYR A 100 -2.37 21.48 -23.35
C TYR A 100 -2.16 22.95 -23.42
N TYR A 101 -2.35 23.43 -24.58
CA TYR A 101 -2.35 24.85 -24.77
C TYR A 101 -3.74 25.30 -24.77
N PRO A 102 -3.93 26.39 -24.12
CA PRO A 102 -5.16 27.08 -24.38
C PRO A 102 -5.19 27.42 -25.83
#